data_e633a872499e466bea282fd4a3a4c693
#
_entry.id   e633a872499e466bea282fd4a3a4c693
#
_cell.length_a   1.000
_cell.length_b   1.000
_cell.length_c   1.000
_cell.angle_alpha   90.00
_cell.angle_beta   90.00
_cell.angle_gamma   90.00
#
_symmetry.space_group_name_H-M   'P 1'
#
loop_
_entity.id
_entity.type
_entity.pdbx_description
1 polymer ?
#
loop_
_entity_poly.entity_id
_entity_poly.type
_entity_poly.pdbx_seq_one_letter_code
_entity_poly.pdbx_strand_id
1 'polypeptide(L)'
;MWYNRVVSDLSEIPSFIGYYEGELNEAKKDCKIYGLVEKNLTALPGITEHRFNQLQEIEAVLEYLNIQLRKIRRRHFQKYLENYARALSARDAEKYVDGEDEVIDFETLINEVALLRNKWLGMMKGLEYKQWMLGHVVRLRTAGMEDVSV
;
A
#
# COMPACT_ATOMS: atom_id res chain seq x y z
N MET A 1 -12.16 0.93 -12.06
CA MET A 1 -11.52 0.88 -10.74
C MET A 1 -10.75 -0.43 -10.59
N TRP A 2 -9.52 -0.38 -10.13
CA TRP A 2 -8.64 -1.53 -10.02
C TRP A 2 -9.13 -2.58 -9.03
N TYR A 3 -9.71 -2.16 -7.92
CA TYR A 3 -10.25 -3.10 -6.92
C TYR A 3 -11.23 -4.10 -7.57
N ASN A 4 -12.17 -3.61 -8.34
CA ASN A 4 -13.16 -4.49 -8.99
C ASN A 4 -12.50 -5.43 -10.01
N ARG A 5 -11.49 -4.97 -10.72
CA ARG A 5 -10.75 -5.79 -11.69
C ARG A 5 -10.01 -6.92 -10.99
N VAL A 6 -9.31 -6.62 -9.90
CA VAL A 6 -8.56 -7.60 -9.11
C VAL A 6 -9.50 -8.62 -8.46
N VAL A 7 -10.62 -8.17 -7.88
CA VAL A 7 -11.63 -9.06 -7.29
C VAL A 7 -12.22 -10.02 -8.32
N SER A 8 -12.43 -9.55 -9.54
CA SER A 8 -12.94 -10.37 -10.64
C SER A 8 -11.90 -11.34 -11.19
N ASP A 9 -10.64 -10.96 -11.21
CA ASP A 9 -9.55 -11.74 -11.80
C ASP A 9 -8.21 -11.40 -11.12
N LEU A 10 -7.71 -12.33 -10.30
CA LEU A 10 -6.43 -12.15 -9.59
C LEU A 10 -5.22 -12.05 -10.51
N SER A 11 -5.32 -12.50 -11.76
CA SER A 11 -4.24 -12.32 -12.74
C SER A 11 -3.98 -10.86 -13.11
N GLU A 12 -4.88 -9.95 -12.72
CA GLU A 12 -4.73 -8.50 -12.88
C GLU A 12 -3.78 -7.87 -11.85
N ILE A 13 -3.34 -8.60 -10.82
CA ILE A 13 -2.48 -8.04 -9.76
C ILE A 13 -1.16 -7.47 -10.29
N PRO A 14 -0.41 -8.12 -11.19
CA PRO A 14 0.80 -7.51 -11.74
C PRO A 14 0.54 -6.17 -12.43
N SER A 15 -0.54 -6.06 -13.18
CA SER A 15 -0.95 -4.81 -13.84
C SER A 15 -1.36 -3.74 -12.84
N PHE A 16 -2.06 -4.13 -11.78
CA PHE A 16 -2.42 -3.26 -10.66
C PHE A 16 -1.16 -2.69 -9.98
N ILE A 17 -0.19 -3.54 -9.66
CA ILE A 17 1.08 -3.11 -9.04
C ILE A 17 1.82 -2.15 -9.97
N GLY A 18 1.95 -2.48 -11.24
CA GLY A 18 2.63 -1.63 -12.23
C GLY A 18 1.98 -0.26 -12.37
N TYR A 19 0.65 -0.20 -12.39
CA TYR A 19 -0.10 1.05 -12.44
C TYR A 19 0.20 1.93 -11.22
N TYR A 20 0.10 1.35 -10.01
CA TYR A 20 0.31 2.13 -8.78
C TYR A 20 1.78 2.44 -8.51
N GLU A 21 2.72 1.68 -9.03
CA GLU A 21 4.13 2.07 -9.02
C GLU A 21 4.37 3.30 -9.90
N GLY A 22 3.74 3.36 -11.07
CA GLY A 22 3.77 4.54 -11.94
C GLY A 22 3.16 5.76 -11.26
N GLU A 23 1.99 5.60 -10.65
CA GLU A 23 1.32 6.66 -9.89
C GLU A 23 2.16 7.11 -8.69
N LEU A 24 2.86 6.19 -8.03
CA LEU A 24 3.76 6.51 -6.92
C LEU A 24 4.92 7.41 -7.40
N ASN A 25 5.49 7.13 -8.55
CA ASN A 25 6.56 7.97 -9.11
C ASN A 25 6.07 9.39 -9.42
N GLU A 26 4.85 9.54 -9.90
CA GLU A 26 4.23 10.85 -10.08
C GLU A 26 3.93 11.52 -8.73
N ALA A 27 3.43 10.76 -7.75
CA ALA A 27 3.13 11.27 -6.42
C ALA A 27 4.38 11.77 -5.67
N LYS A 28 5.54 11.18 -5.91
CA LYS A 28 6.81 11.66 -5.35
C LYS A 28 7.14 13.08 -5.80
N LYS A 29 6.74 13.47 -7.01
CA LYS A 29 6.89 14.84 -7.50
C LYS A 29 6.02 15.81 -6.71
N ASP A 30 4.84 15.37 -6.29
CA ASP A 30 3.91 16.17 -5.49
C ASP A 30 4.48 16.51 -4.10
N CYS A 31 5.42 15.70 -3.60
CA CYS A 31 6.08 15.95 -2.31
C CYS A 31 7.13 17.06 -2.36
N LYS A 32 7.60 17.43 -3.56
CA LYS A 32 8.63 18.45 -3.73
C LYS A 32 8.03 19.84 -3.62
N ILE A 33 8.80 20.75 -3.01
CA ILE A 33 8.48 22.18 -2.96
C ILE A 33 9.23 22.87 -4.10
N TYR A 34 8.49 23.43 -5.05
CA TYR A 34 9.06 24.21 -6.15
C TYR A 34 8.06 25.25 -6.63
N GLY A 35 8.58 26.34 -7.18
CA GLY A 35 7.75 27.42 -7.70
C GLY A 35 7.17 28.29 -6.58
N LEU A 36 5.99 28.86 -6.83
CA LEU A 36 5.35 29.80 -5.91
C LEU A 36 4.79 29.10 -4.68
N VAL A 37 5.06 29.67 -3.50
CA VAL A 37 4.57 29.13 -2.21
C VAL A 37 3.06 29.03 -2.19
N GLU A 38 2.36 30.08 -2.66
CA GLU A 38 0.89 30.10 -2.69
C GLU A 38 0.32 28.94 -3.52
N LYS A 39 0.90 28.66 -4.69
CA LYS A 39 0.47 27.51 -5.52
C LYS A 39 0.67 26.17 -4.82
N ASN A 40 1.81 25.99 -4.13
CA ASN A 40 2.06 24.79 -3.35
C ASN A 40 1.00 24.62 -2.23
N LEU A 41 0.73 25.69 -1.49
CA LEU A 41 -0.23 25.65 -0.39
C LEU A 41 -1.66 25.39 -0.87
N THR A 42 -2.09 26.05 -1.93
CA THR A 42 -3.47 25.92 -2.43
C THR A 42 -3.73 24.58 -3.10
N ALA A 43 -2.72 23.97 -3.72
CA ALA A 43 -2.84 22.67 -4.37
C ALA A 43 -2.76 21.48 -3.39
N LEU A 44 -2.11 21.64 -2.25
CA LEU A 44 -1.77 20.54 -1.35
C LEU A 44 -2.97 19.76 -0.81
N PRO A 45 -4.07 20.38 -0.37
CA PRO A 45 -5.23 19.62 0.13
C PRO A 45 -5.82 18.66 -0.91
N GLY A 46 -6.00 19.13 -2.14
CA GLY A 46 -6.53 18.30 -3.23
C GLY A 46 -5.59 17.16 -3.62
N ILE A 47 -4.28 17.43 -3.67
CA ILE A 47 -3.26 16.42 -3.93
C ILE A 47 -3.29 15.35 -2.82
N THR A 48 -3.31 15.77 -1.57
CA THR A 48 -3.31 14.87 -0.42
C THR A 48 -4.54 13.97 -0.43
N GLU A 49 -5.72 14.54 -0.65
CA GLU A 49 -6.96 13.77 -0.76
C GLU A 49 -6.90 12.75 -1.90
N HIS A 50 -6.46 13.17 -3.08
CA HIS A 50 -6.35 12.29 -4.24
C HIS A 50 -5.41 11.11 -3.97
N ARG A 51 -4.22 11.39 -3.44
CA ARG A 51 -3.24 10.33 -3.14
C ARG A 51 -3.69 9.43 -2.00
N PHE A 52 -4.36 9.97 -1.00
CA PHE A 52 -4.96 9.17 0.07
C PHE A 52 -6.02 8.21 -0.47
N ASN A 53 -6.88 8.66 -1.37
CA ASN A 53 -7.89 7.80 -1.99
C ASN A 53 -7.27 6.67 -2.81
N GLN A 54 -6.16 6.92 -3.49
CA GLN A 54 -5.40 5.86 -4.17
C GLN A 54 -4.84 4.84 -3.17
N LEU A 55 -4.32 5.31 -2.03
CA LEU A 55 -3.87 4.41 -0.96
C LEU A 55 -5.03 3.55 -0.44
N GLN A 56 -6.23 4.10 -0.29
CA GLN A 56 -7.39 3.33 0.15
C GLN A 56 -7.72 2.18 -0.80
N GLU A 57 -7.59 2.38 -2.10
CA GLU A 57 -7.78 1.29 -3.06
C GLU A 57 -6.71 0.20 -2.91
N ILE A 58 -5.45 0.58 -2.71
CA ILE A 58 -4.36 -0.37 -2.46
C ILE A 58 -4.62 -1.18 -1.19
N GLU A 59 -5.05 -0.53 -0.12
CA GLU A 59 -5.38 -1.20 1.15
C GLU A 59 -6.58 -2.14 1.02
N ALA A 60 -7.59 -1.75 0.24
CA ALA A 60 -8.74 -2.59 -0.03
C ALA A 60 -8.35 -3.87 -0.80
N VAL A 61 -7.46 -3.75 -1.78
CA VAL A 61 -6.91 -4.91 -2.50
C VAL A 61 -6.13 -5.81 -1.56
N LEU A 62 -5.28 -5.24 -0.71
CA LEU A 62 -4.48 -6.00 0.26
C LEU A 62 -5.40 -6.78 1.22
N GLU A 63 -6.44 -6.14 1.75
CA GLU A 63 -7.39 -6.82 2.63
C GLU A 63 -8.15 -7.92 1.90
N TYR A 64 -8.56 -7.68 0.66
CA TYR A 64 -9.19 -8.72 -0.16
C TYR A 64 -8.28 -9.95 -0.31
N LEU A 65 -7.00 -9.75 -0.56
CA LEU A 65 -6.03 -10.85 -0.65
C LEU A 65 -5.89 -11.60 0.68
N ASN A 66 -5.88 -10.89 1.80
CA ASN A 66 -5.85 -11.52 3.12
C ASN A 66 -7.10 -12.37 3.37
N ILE A 67 -8.27 -11.91 2.92
CA ILE A 67 -9.51 -12.69 3.00
C ILE A 67 -9.40 -13.96 2.14
N GLN A 68 -8.89 -13.87 0.93
CA GLN A 68 -8.68 -15.03 0.06
C GLN A 68 -7.68 -16.01 0.67
N LEU A 69 -6.60 -15.52 1.28
CA LEU A 69 -5.65 -16.38 1.98
C LEU A 69 -6.31 -17.18 3.11
N ARG A 70 -7.18 -16.55 3.91
CA ARG A 70 -7.91 -17.26 4.97
C ARG A 70 -8.76 -18.39 4.40
N LYS A 71 -9.40 -18.18 3.26
CA LYS A 71 -10.20 -19.21 2.58
C LYS A 71 -9.32 -20.37 2.09
N ILE A 72 -8.16 -20.06 1.50
CA ILE A 72 -7.22 -21.06 1.03
C ILE A 72 -6.68 -21.88 2.21
N ARG A 73 -6.25 -21.22 3.28
CA ARG A 73 -5.75 -21.89 4.49
C ARG A 73 -6.81 -22.81 5.11
N ARG A 74 -8.05 -22.34 5.20
CA ARG A 74 -9.17 -23.13 5.72
C ARG A 74 -9.37 -24.39 4.89
N ARG A 75 -9.34 -24.30 3.58
CA ARG A 75 -9.53 -25.45 2.68
C ARG A 75 -8.43 -26.50 2.90
N HIS A 76 -7.17 -26.09 2.97
CA HIS A 76 -6.05 -27.00 3.24
C HIS A 76 -6.12 -27.58 4.67
N PHE A 77 -6.47 -26.76 5.64
CA PHE A 77 -6.61 -27.20 7.02
C PHE A 77 -7.65 -28.32 7.16
N GLN A 78 -8.84 -28.15 6.55
CA GLN A 78 -9.89 -29.17 6.53
C GLN A 78 -9.41 -30.44 5.83
N LYS A 79 -8.71 -30.32 4.72
CA LYS A 79 -8.13 -31.46 3.98
C LYS A 79 -7.20 -32.29 4.87
N TYR A 80 -6.33 -31.66 5.64
CA TYR A 80 -5.42 -32.36 6.54
C TYR A 80 -6.15 -33.02 7.71
N LEU A 81 -7.16 -32.41 8.26
CA LEU A 81 -7.93 -32.98 9.37
C LEU A 81 -8.84 -34.15 8.93
N GLU A 82 -9.46 -34.06 7.75
CA GLU A 82 -10.47 -34.99 7.30
C GLU A 82 -9.94 -36.15 6.46
N ASN A 83 -8.90 -35.89 5.65
CA ASN A 83 -8.45 -36.81 4.60
C ASN A 83 -7.08 -37.44 4.86
N TYR A 84 -6.45 -37.15 5.99
CA TYR A 84 -5.13 -37.72 6.29
C TYR A 84 -5.28 -39.11 6.92
N ALA A 85 -4.38 -40.05 6.56
CA ALA A 85 -4.44 -41.45 7.03
C ALA A 85 -4.26 -41.58 8.54
N ARG A 86 -3.62 -40.62 9.19
CA ARG A 86 -3.49 -40.53 10.65
C ARG A 86 -4.22 -39.29 11.14
N ALA A 87 -4.82 -39.39 12.32
CA ALA A 87 -5.43 -38.25 12.99
C ALA A 87 -4.32 -37.23 13.33
N LEU A 88 -4.40 -36.05 12.72
CA LEU A 88 -3.51 -34.93 13.02
C LEU A 88 -4.12 -34.05 14.09
N SER A 89 -3.27 -33.54 14.99
CA SER A 89 -3.70 -32.43 15.86
C SER A 89 -3.89 -31.15 15.04
N ALA A 90 -4.69 -30.22 15.55
CA ALA A 90 -4.87 -28.92 14.91
C ALA A 90 -3.52 -28.19 14.71
N ARG A 91 -2.61 -28.30 15.67
CA ARG A 91 -1.28 -27.71 15.59
C ARG A 91 -0.44 -28.30 14.46
N ASP A 92 -0.49 -29.62 14.30
CA ASP A 92 0.27 -30.29 13.23
C ASP A 92 -0.35 -29.99 11.86
N ALA A 93 -1.67 -29.96 11.76
CA ALA A 93 -2.36 -29.56 10.53
C ALA A 93 -2.00 -28.13 10.09
N GLU A 94 -1.90 -27.18 11.03
CA GLU A 94 -1.47 -25.81 10.73
C GLU A 94 -0.05 -25.75 10.17
N LYS A 95 0.86 -26.57 10.70
CA LYS A 95 2.23 -26.64 10.17
C LYS A 95 2.27 -27.12 8.71
N TYR A 96 1.44 -28.12 8.38
CA TYR A 96 1.33 -28.59 6.99
C TYR A 96 0.72 -27.53 6.08
N VAL A 97 -0.28 -26.79 6.57
CA VAL A 97 -0.88 -25.67 5.82
C VAL A 97 0.16 -24.58 5.55
N ASP A 98 0.99 -24.23 6.52
CA ASP A 98 2.04 -23.23 6.36
C ASP A 98 3.06 -23.64 5.28
N GLY A 99 3.27 -24.93 5.05
CA GLY A 99 4.17 -25.44 4.03
C GLY A 99 3.55 -25.69 2.66
N GLU A 100 2.24 -25.50 2.51
CA GLU A 100 1.57 -25.67 1.21
C GLU A 100 2.03 -24.63 0.19
N ASP A 101 2.38 -25.09 -1.01
CA ASP A 101 2.88 -24.21 -2.08
C ASP A 101 1.85 -23.12 -2.42
N GLU A 102 0.57 -23.45 -2.49
CA GLU A 102 -0.49 -22.47 -2.76
C GLU A 102 -0.54 -21.37 -1.69
N VAL A 103 -0.36 -21.71 -0.42
CA VAL A 103 -0.32 -20.76 0.70
C VAL A 103 0.92 -19.88 0.59
N ILE A 104 2.08 -20.48 0.35
CA ILE A 104 3.36 -19.76 0.22
C ILE A 104 3.31 -18.79 -0.97
N ASP A 105 2.82 -19.23 -2.12
CA ASP A 105 2.71 -18.40 -3.31
C ASP A 105 1.76 -17.23 -3.08
N PHE A 106 0.64 -17.48 -2.40
CA PHE A 106 -0.32 -16.42 -2.10
C PHE A 106 0.21 -15.42 -1.08
N GLU A 107 0.92 -15.87 -0.05
CA GLU A 107 1.60 -14.99 0.91
C GLU A 107 2.68 -14.15 0.24
N THR A 108 3.40 -14.70 -0.73
CA THR A 108 4.38 -13.96 -1.53
C THR A 108 3.69 -12.83 -2.31
N LEU A 109 2.55 -13.11 -2.93
CA LEU A 109 1.76 -12.11 -3.63
C LEU A 109 1.28 -11.01 -2.68
N ILE A 110 0.82 -11.37 -1.49
CA ILE A 110 0.42 -10.41 -0.45
C ILE A 110 1.59 -9.51 -0.07
N ASN A 111 2.80 -10.07 0.07
CA ASN A 111 4.00 -9.29 0.39
C ASN A 111 4.32 -8.26 -0.68
N GLU A 112 4.13 -8.58 -1.95
CA GLU A 112 4.35 -7.62 -3.04
C GLU A 112 3.39 -6.42 -2.94
N VAL A 113 2.12 -6.68 -2.69
CA VAL A 113 1.11 -5.63 -2.51
C VAL A 113 1.37 -4.85 -1.21
N ALA A 114 1.76 -5.53 -0.15
CA ALA A 114 2.11 -4.88 1.13
C ALA A 114 3.33 -3.95 0.98
N LEU A 115 4.33 -4.34 0.19
CA LEU A 115 5.47 -3.47 -0.11
C LEU A 115 5.02 -2.21 -0.86
N LEU A 116 4.16 -2.35 -1.84
CA LEU A 116 3.57 -1.20 -2.55
C LEU A 116 2.83 -0.28 -1.57
N ARG A 117 1.97 -0.84 -0.71
CA ARG A 117 1.27 -0.09 0.32
C ARG A 117 2.22 0.68 1.23
N ASN A 118 3.30 0.05 1.67
CA ASN A 118 4.28 0.69 2.55
C ASN A 118 5.01 1.85 1.87
N LYS A 119 5.32 1.71 0.58
CA LYS A 119 5.89 2.81 -0.22
C LYS A 119 4.92 3.98 -0.33
N TRP A 120 3.63 3.70 -0.50
CA TRP A 120 2.58 4.73 -0.51
C TRP A 120 2.44 5.44 0.84
N LEU A 121 2.55 4.71 1.95
CA LEU A 121 2.58 5.32 3.28
C LEU A 121 3.77 6.27 3.43
N GLY A 122 4.94 5.90 2.91
CA GLY A 122 6.11 6.77 2.87
C GLY A 122 5.88 8.05 2.06
N MET A 123 5.24 7.94 0.92
CA MET A 123 4.86 9.10 0.10
C MET A 123 3.87 10.02 0.84
N MET A 124 2.87 9.45 1.53
CA MET A 124 1.94 10.24 2.34
C MET A 124 2.65 11.00 3.46
N LYS A 125 3.66 10.40 4.07
CA LYS A 125 4.55 11.10 5.02
C LYS A 125 5.28 12.26 4.37
N GLY A 126 5.75 12.09 3.13
CA GLY A 126 6.37 13.16 2.36
C GLY A 126 5.43 14.35 2.15
N LEU A 127 4.16 14.10 1.86
CA LEU A 127 3.14 15.17 1.75
C LEU A 127 2.90 15.88 3.09
N GLU A 128 2.89 15.15 4.19
CA GLU A 128 2.78 15.72 5.54
C GLU A 128 3.96 16.62 5.86
N TYR A 129 5.18 16.18 5.58
CA TYR A 129 6.38 16.99 5.76
C TYR A 129 6.40 18.21 4.84
N LYS A 130 5.90 18.09 3.63
CA LYS A 130 5.74 19.23 2.73
C LYS A 130 4.88 20.32 3.36
N GLN A 131 3.77 19.95 3.99
CA GLN A 131 2.90 20.90 4.70
C GLN A 131 3.66 21.65 5.79
N TRP A 132 4.42 20.92 6.61
CA TRP A 132 5.21 21.55 7.68
C TRP A 132 6.30 22.46 7.13
N MET A 133 7.03 22.01 6.13
CA MET A 133 8.10 22.79 5.52
C MET A 133 7.57 24.07 4.86
N LEU A 134 6.41 24.00 4.21
CA LEU A 134 5.76 25.20 3.65
C LEU A 134 5.42 26.21 4.75
N GLY A 135 4.95 25.74 5.91
CA GLY A 135 4.73 26.59 7.07
C GLY A 135 5.98 27.30 7.55
N HIS A 136 7.12 26.60 7.57
CA HIS A 136 8.41 27.19 7.91
C HIS A 136 8.87 28.20 6.86
N VAL A 137 8.74 27.92 5.59
CA VAL A 137 9.06 28.84 4.50
C VAL A 137 8.26 30.13 4.62
N VAL A 138 6.95 30.04 4.88
CA VAL A 138 6.08 31.21 5.06
C VAL A 138 6.55 32.05 6.24
N ARG A 139 6.90 31.42 7.37
CA ARG A 139 7.41 32.15 8.55
C ARG A 139 8.73 32.86 8.27
N LEU A 140 9.65 32.21 7.57
CA LEU A 140 10.92 32.83 7.19
C LEU A 140 10.71 34.04 6.32
N ARG A 141 9.83 33.96 5.32
CA ARG A 141 9.52 35.08 4.42
C ARG A 141 8.81 36.22 5.15
N THR A 142 7.89 35.91 6.05
CA THR A 142 7.22 36.92 6.87
C THR A 142 8.21 37.67 7.77
N ALA A 143 9.25 36.98 8.24
CA ALA A 143 10.34 37.60 9.04
C ALA A 143 11.39 38.33 8.18
N GLY A 144 11.23 38.35 6.84
CA GLY A 144 12.21 38.95 5.93
C GLY A 144 13.49 38.12 5.74
N MET A 145 13.47 36.87 6.16
CA MET A 145 14.64 35.95 6.10
C MET A 145 14.53 35.04 4.88
N GLU A 146 14.81 35.57 3.71
CA GLU A 146 14.91 34.81 2.47
C GLU A 146 16.37 34.36 2.27
N ASP A 147 16.55 33.16 1.72
CA ASP A 147 17.86 32.63 1.32
C ASP A 147 18.91 32.64 2.45
N VAL A 148 18.52 32.29 3.66
CA VAL A 148 19.45 32.15 4.77
C VAL A 148 20.33 30.93 4.55
N SER A 149 21.64 31.16 4.39
CA SER A 149 22.62 30.08 4.32
C SER A 149 23.03 29.63 5.72
N VAL A 150 23.17 28.33 5.88
CA VAL A 150 23.57 27.71 7.15
C VAL A 150 25.07 27.38 7.10
#